data_14b01a7888891a30406df32b69db0072
#
_entry.id   14b01a7888891a30406df32b69db0072
#
_cell.length_a   1.000
_cell.length_b   1.000
_cell.length_c   1.000
_cell.angle_alpha   90.00
_cell.angle_beta   90.00
_cell.angle_gamma   90.00
#
_symmetry.space_group_name_H-M   'P 1'
#
loop_
_entity.id
_entity.type
_entity.pdbx_description
1 polymer ?
#
loop_
_entity_poly.entity_id
_entity_poly.type
_entity_poly.pdbx_seq_one_letter_code
_entity_poly.pdbx_strand_id
1 'polypeptide(L)'
;MEIWLRTSTVDAPTNVEDYDRIFGDEQEQPRLNIDGQRLLYDGNVIGAYIRVKDGETQNLGIEHLGTVEWILVECETWSMIPLENLIAHRRGSHTKIAAVISRPIEAQGAGFALEEGVDALVISADESMLDAAQSVKIQRMERKVEAPTPSDQRSTRLDLSVLEVEKVQEAGVGDRYCLDFLTLFEPGEGVLVGSSASSLYLVHSETIPSTFVPTRPFRVNAGAPHTYVLMEDGTTKYMAELESGDVLLAVKTNGDARGVVLGRVKIEQRPMLKITGINRRKTHQNANLSHVFMQQAETVRLITSESAAISITELKQGDLVLGWEGHDARHVGLPVDGGIEER
;
A
#
# COMPACT_ATOMS: atom_id res chain seq x y z
N MET A 1 -17.31 -12.81 7.24
CA MET A 1 -17.33 -13.12 5.79
C MET A 1 -18.61 -13.89 5.50
N GLU A 2 -19.35 -13.47 4.46
CA GLU A 2 -20.55 -14.18 3.99
C GLU A 2 -20.18 -15.27 2.98
N ILE A 3 -21.03 -16.29 2.83
CA ILE A 3 -20.95 -17.33 1.78
C ILE A 3 -22.21 -17.21 0.94
N TRP A 4 -22.04 -16.92 -0.36
CA TRP A 4 -23.14 -16.75 -1.30
C TRP A 4 -23.17 -17.90 -2.29
N LEU A 5 -24.35 -18.44 -2.54
CA LEU A 5 -24.55 -19.50 -3.51
C LEU A 5 -24.98 -18.94 -4.87
N ARG A 6 -24.24 -19.29 -5.92
CA ARG A 6 -24.63 -19.06 -7.32
C ARG A 6 -25.04 -20.38 -7.96
N THR A 7 -26.33 -20.62 -8.09
CA THR A 7 -26.86 -21.83 -8.75
C THR A 7 -26.87 -21.62 -10.26
N SER A 8 -26.43 -22.64 -11.02
CA SER A 8 -26.92 -22.87 -12.36
C SER A 8 -28.27 -23.58 -12.23
N THR A 9 -29.22 -23.34 -13.12
CA THR A 9 -30.63 -23.73 -13.08
C THR A 9 -30.92 -25.23 -12.87
N VAL A 10 -29.93 -26.09 -12.60
CA VAL A 10 -30.06 -27.55 -12.55
C VAL A 10 -29.83 -28.14 -11.16
N ASP A 11 -29.08 -27.50 -10.28
CA ASP A 11 -28.69 -28.06 -8.98
C ASP A 11 -29.22 -27.19 -7.83
N ALA A 12 -30.41 -27.48 -7.32
CA ALA A 12 -30.88 -26.91 -6.07
C ALA A 12 -30.04 -27.48 -4.91
N PRO A 13 -29.49 -26.65 -4.01
CA PRO A 13 -28.73 -27.14 -2.87
C PRO A 13 -29.59 -27.94 -1.93
N THR A 14 -29.02 -28.99 -1.36
CA THR A 14 -29.71 -29.87 -0.39
C THR A 14 -29.96 -29.13 0.94
N ASN A 15 -29.20 -28.07 1.24
CA ASN A 15 -29.35 -27.30 2.48
C ASN A 15 -29.14 -25.82 2.23
N VAL A 16 -30.22 -25.02 2.25
CA VAL A 16 -30.19 -23.56 1.99
C VAL A 16 -29.60 -22.78 3.18
N GLU A 17 -29.64 -23.38 4.39
CA GLU A 17 -29.20 -22.74 5.62
C GLU A 17 -27.66 -22.52 5.72
N ASP A 18 -26.89 -23.21 4.86
CA ASP A 18 -25.44 -23.11 4.81
C ASP A 18 -24.93 -21.82 4.10
N TYR A 19 -25.84 -21.07 3.47
CA TYR A 19 -25.51 -19.89 2.67
C TYR A 19 -26.18 -18.64 3.23
N ASP A 20 -25.41 -17.55 3.29
CA ASP A 20 -25.92 -16.27 3.77
C ASP A 20 -26.81 -15.57 2.73
N ARG A 21 -26.53 -15.76 1.41
CA ARG A 21 -27.37 -15.30 0.28
C ARG A 21 -27.31 -16.27 -0.90
N ILE A 22 -28.34 -16.24 -1.73
CA ILE A 22 -28.47 -17.16 -2.87
C ILE A 22 -28.87 -16.37 -4.12
N PHE A 23 -28.21 -16.67 -5.25
CA PHE A 23 -28.62 -16.19 -6.57
C PHE A 23 -29.79 -17.02 -7.13
N GLY A 24 -30.71 -16.37 -7.82
CA GLY A 24 -31.82 -17.04 -8.52
C GLY A 24 -33.01 -16.15 -8.71
N ASP A 25 -34.02 -16.65 -9.42
CA ASP A 25 -35.30 -15.98 -9.60
C ASP A 25 -36.13 -16.06 -8.32
N GLU A 26 -36.85 -14.99 -8.02
CA GLU A 26 -37.67 -14.84 -6.82
C GLU A 26 -38.81 -15.86 -6.81
N GLN A 27 -38.95 -16.65 -5.74
CA GLN A 27 -40.21 -17.35 -5.49
C GLN A 27 -40.70 -17.33 -4.03
N GLU A 28 -39.82 -17.40 -3.01
CA GLU A 28 -40.29 -17.45 -1.60
C GLU A 28 -39.31 -16.77 -0.61
N GLN A 29 -38.08 -16.43 -1.03
CA GLN A 29 -37.06 -15.80 -0.19
C GLN A 29 -36.28 -14.74 -0.98
N PRO A 30 -35.73 -13.71 -0.31
CA PRO A 30 -34.91 -12.70 -0.96
C PRO A 30 -33.74 -13.33 -1.73
N ARG A 31 -33.56 -12.97 -2.99
CA ARG A 31 -32.54 -13.53 -3.88
C ARG A 31 -31.62 -12.44 -4.43
N LEU A 32 -30.37 -12.83 -4.64
CA LEU A 32 -29.42 -12.04 -5.42
C LEU A 32 -29.71 -12.23 -6.92
N ASN A 33 -29.59 -11.15 -7.67
CA ASN A 33 -29.68 -11.15 -9.14
C ASN A 33 -28.70 -10.16 -9.74
N ILE A 34 -28.31 -10.38 -11.01
CA ILE A 34 -27.44 -9.49 -11.78
C ILE A 34 -28.24 -8.97 -12.97
N ASP A 35 -28.40 -7.65 -13.06
CA ASP A 35 -28.99 -6.96 -14.21
C ASP A 35 -27.95 -6.02 -14.82
N GLY A 36 -27.32 -6.44 -15.92
CA GLY A 36 -26.20 -5.74 -16.52
C GLY A 36 -25.02 -5.61 -15.56
N GLN A 37 -24.68 -4.39 -15.14
CA GLN A 37 -23.63 -4.11 -14.16
C GLN A 37 -24.19 -3.87 -12.74
N ARG A 38 -25.48 -4.14 -12.51
CA ARG A 38 -26.09 -3.93 -11.20
C ARG A 38 -26.21 -5.25 -10.45
N LEU A 39 -25.85 -5.21 -9.18
CA LEU A 39 -26.12 -6.29 -8.23
C LEU A 39 -27.39 -5.94 -7.46
N LEU A 40 -28.40 -6.81 -7.56
CA LEU A 40 -29.69 -6.65 -6.89
C LEU A 40 -29.84 -7.67 -5.78
N TYR A 41 -30.57 -7.30 -4.74
CA TYR A 41 -31.05 -8.19 -3.69
C TYR A 41 -32.51 -7.84 -3.40
N ASP A 42 -33.39 -8.81 -3.54
CA ASP A 42 -34.85 -8.64 -3.41
C ASP A 42 -35.36 -7.48 -4.30
N GLY A 43 -34.93 -7.47 -5.57
CA GLY A 43 -35.29 -6.44 -6.55
C GLY A 43 -34.66 -5.06 -6.34
N ASN A 44 -33.99 -4.82 -5.22
CA ASN A 44 -33.32 -3.54 -4.92
C ASN A 44 -31.84 -3.57 -5.32
N VAL A 45 -31.35 -2.50 -5.92
CA VAL A 45 -29.92 -2.36 -6.26
C VAL A 45 -29.12 -2.16 -4.98
N ILE A 46 -28.25 -3.12 -4.67
CA ILE A 46 -27.35 -3.08 -3.50
C ILE A 46 -25.89 -2.83 -3.90
N GLY A 47 -25.55 -2.91 -5.19
CA GLY A 47 -24.17 -2.79 -5.59
C GLY A 47 -23.95 -2.84 -7.10
N ALA A 48 -22.67 -3.01 -7.44
CA ALA A 48 -22.18 -3.19 -8.79
C ALA A 48 -21.67 -4.62 -9.03
N TYR A 49 -21.85 -5.13 -10.24
CA TYR A 49 -21.21 -6.35 -10.73
C TYR A 49 -20.12 -5.98 -11.72
N ILE A 50 -18.91 -6.42 -11.43
CA ILE A 50 -17.70 -6.13 -12.22
C ILE A 50 -17.08 -7.44 -12.70
N ARG A 51 -17.02 -7.59 -14.03
CA ARG A 51 -16.28 -8.69 -14.66
C ARG A 51 -14.90 -8.19 -15.06
N VAL A 52 -13.88 -8.60 -14.29
CA VAL A 52 -12.51 -8.15 -14.46
C VAL A 52 -11.79 -9.03 -15.49
N LYS A 53 -11.36 -8.42 -16.59
CA LYS A 53 -10.58 -9.04 -17.66
C LYS A 53 -9.24 -8.31 -17.93
N ASP A 54 -9.16 -7.04 -17.55
CA ASP A 54 -8.03 -6.14 -17.77
C ASP A 54 -8.01 -5.00 -16.73
N GLY A 55 -7.00 -4.12 -16.82
CA GLY A 55 -6.87 -2.99 -15.92
C GLY A 55 -8.01 -1.96 -16.02
N GLU A 56 -8.61 -1.78 -17.21
CA GLU A 56 -9.73 -0.83 -17.37
C GLU A 56 -10.96 -1.33 -16.61
N THR A 57 -11.29 -2.61 -16.73
CA THR A 57 -12.42 -3.22 -16.02
C THR A 57 -12.19 -3.31 -14.52
N GLN A 58 -10.93 -3.48 -14.07
CA GLN A 58 -10.57 -3.38 -12.65
C GLN A 58 -10.79 -1.95 -12.13
N ASN A 59 -10.40 -0.91 -12.88
CA ASN A 59 -10.58 0.49 -12.49
C ASN A 59 -12.07 0.85 -12.33
N LEU A 60 -12.97 0.30 -13.14
CA LEU A 60 -14.41 0.44 -12.92
C LEU A 60 -14.83 -0.06 -11.53
N GLY A 61 -14.25 -1.16 -11.06
CA GLY A 61 -14.47 -1.65 -9.70
C GLY A 61 -13.99 -0.65 -8.64
N ILE A 62 -12.81 -0.05 -8.84
CA ILE A 62 -12.26 0.96 -7.93
C ILE A 62 -13.14 2.20 -7.87
N GLU A 63 -13.68 2.68 -8.99
CA GLU A 63 -14.59 3.85 -9.06
C GLU A 63 -15.90 3.65 -8.27
N HIS A 64 -16.33 2.42 -8.07
CA HIS A 64 -17.51 2.11 -7.28
C HIS A 64 -17.26 2.06 -5.76
N LEU A 65 -16.00 2.03 -5.32
CA LEU A 65 -15.67 2.05 -3.88
C LEU A 65 -16.16 3.35 -3.23
N GLY A 66 -16.84 3.24 -2.11
CA GLY A 66 -17.47 4.35 -1.41
C GLY A 66 -18.81 4.81 -1.96
N THR A 67 -19.25 4.32 -3.14
CA THR A 67 -20.50 4.75 -3.78
C THR A 67 -21.62 3.71 -3.67
N VAL A 68 -21.26 2.43 -3.47
CA VAL A 68 -22.20 1.30 -3.37
C VAL A 68 -21.95 0.50 -2.10
N GLU A 69 -22.93 -0.29 -1.65
CA GLU A 69 -22.77 -1.18 -0.51
C GLU A 69 -21.88 -2.39 -0.86
N TRP A 70 -22.10 -2.99 -2.05
CA TRP A 70 -21.38 -4.17 -2.49
C TRP A 70 -20.77 -4.01 -3.88
N ILE A 71 -19.61 -4.59 -4.07
CA ILE A 71 -19.04 -4.88 -5.39
C ILE A 71 -18.90 -6.39 -5.52
N LEU A 72 -19.61 -6.98 -6.47
CA LEU A 72 -19.44 -8.38 -6.86
C LEU A 72 -18.41 -8.44 -7.98
N VAL A 73 -17.32 -9.16 -7.74
CA VAL A 73 -16.19 -9.29 -8.66
C VAL A 73 -16.14 -10.71 -9.22
N GLU A 74 -16.10 -10.82 -10.54
CA GLU A 74 -15.85 -12.06 -11.27
C GLU A 74 -14.63 -11.86 -12.18
N CYS A 75 -13.55 -12.63 -11.96
CA CYS A 75 -12.30 -12.49 -12.71
C CYS A 75 -12.23 -13.54 -13.83
N GLU A 76 -11.86 -13.13 -15.06
CA GLU A 76 -11.76 -14.05 -16.20
C GLU A 76 -10.46 -14.86 -16.22
N THR A 77 -9.35 -14.25 -15.82
CA THR A 77 -8.01 -14.84 -15.92
C THR A 77 -7.23 -14.77 -14.61
N TRP A 78 -6.94 -13.59 -14.13
CA TRP A 78 -6.24 -13.33 -12.88
C TRP A 78 -7.25 -12.97 -11.79
N SER A 79 -7.25 -13.71 -10.68
CA SER A 79 -8.17 -13.43 -9.57
C SER A 79 -7.49 -12.72 -8.41
N MET A 80 -6.28 -13.16 -8.02
CA MET A 80 -5.66 -12.68 -6.79
C MET A 80 -5.24 -11.21 -6.87
N ILE A 81 -4.46 -10.82 -7.88
CA ILE A 81 -3.96 -9.44 -8.00
C ILE A 81 -5.10 -8.41 -8.14
N PRO A 82 -6.14 -8.63 -8.99
CA PRO A 82 -7.30 -7.73 -9.02
C PRO A 82 -8.04 -7.61 -7.68
N LEU A 83 -8.19 -8.70 -6.92
CA LEU A 83 -8.83 -8.66 -5.61
C LEU A 83 -7.97 -7.89 -4.60
N GLU A 84 -6.67 -8.13 -4.57
CA GLU A 84 -5.73 -7.38 -3.72
C GLU A 84 -5.77 -5.88 -4.01
N ASN A 85 -5.77 -5.49 -5.29
CA ASN A 85 -5.88 -4.09 -5.69
C ASN A 85 -7.19 -3.45 -5.20
N LEU A 86 -8.32 -4.15 -5.35
CA LEU A 86 -9.62 -3.65 -4.88
C LEU A 86 -9.66 -3.53 -3.34
N ILE A 87 -9.13 -4.53 -2.62
CA ILE A 87 -9.05 -4.51 -1.15
C ILE A 87 -8.17 -3.36 -0.67
N ALA A 88 -7.01 -3.13 -1.30
CA ALA A 88 -6.11 -2.03 -0.97
C ALA A 88 -6.78 -0.65 -1.16
N HIS A 89 -7.51 -0.46 -2.27
CA HIS A 89 -8.23 0.79 -2.55
C HIS A 89 -9.50 0.97 -1.70
N ARG A 90 -10.05 -0.12 -1.14
CA ARG A 90 -11.26 -0.08 -0.29
C ARG A 90 -11.03 0.65 1.04
N ARG A 91 -9.79 0.82 1.48
CA ARG A 91 -9.47 1.37 2.81
C ARG A 91 -10.14 2.73 3.04
N GLY A 92 -10.81 2.88 4.19
CA GLY A 92 -11.63 4.06 4.49
C GLY A 92 -13.00 4.11 3.80
N SER A 93 -13.37 3.08 3.05
CA SER A 93 -14.69 2.91 2.42
C SER A 93 -15.53 1.89 3.18
N HIS A 94 -16.84 2.07 3.16
CA HIS A 94 -17.81 1.10 3.70
C HIS A 94 -18.27 0.06 2.68
N THR A 95 -17.77 0.12 1.44
CA THR A 95 -18.10 -0.84 0.39
C THR A 95 -17.51 -2.21 0.70
N LYS A 96 -18.34 -3.23 0.59
CA LYS A 96 -17.97 -4.64 0.76
C LYS A 96 -17.65 -5.27 -0.59
N ILE A 97 -16.73 -6.23 -0.60
CA ILE A 97 -16.30 -6.95 -1.81
C ILE A 97 -16.75 -8.39 -1.71
N ALA A 98 -17.51 -8.86 -2.70
CA ALA A 98 -17.85 -10.26 -2.92
C ALA A 98 -17.06 -10.79 -4.12
N ALA A 99 -16.40 -11.94 -4.00
CA ALA A 99 -15.62 -12.55 -5.07
C ALA A 99 -16.21 -13.88 -5.53
N VAL A 100 -16.41 -14.02 -6.83
CA VAL A 100 -16.74 -15.31 -7.44
C VAL A 100 -15.49 -16.17 -7.50
N ILE A 101 -15.55 -17.38 -6.93
CA ILE A 101 -14.49 -18.37 -7.00
C ILE A 101 -14.96 -19.61 -7.73
N SER A 102 -14.08 -20.21 -8.50
CA SER A 102 -14.38 -21.36 -9.38
C SER A 102 -13.77 -22.67 -8.90
N ARG A 103 -12.81 -22.60 -7.97
CA ARG A 103 -12.08 -23.74 -7.42
C ARG A 103 -11.91 -23.62 -5.91
N PRO A 104 -11.97 -24.71 -5.14
CA PRO A 104 -11.81 -24.67 -3.68
C PRO A 104 -10.54 -23.98 -3.20
N ILE A 105 -9.42 -24.15 -3.93
CA ILE A 105 -8.13 -23.53 -3.57
C ILE A 105 -8.16 -22.00 -3.62
N GLU A 106 -9.07 -21.41 -4.38
CA GLU A 106 -9.21 -19.95 -4.49
C GLU A 106 -9.88 -19.33 -3.25
N ALA A 107 -10.60 -20.13 -2.47
CA ALA A 107 -11.29 -19.67 -1.26
C ALA A 107 -10.30 -19.06 -0.26
N GLN A 108 -9.18 -19.73 0.00
CA GLN A 108 -8.15 -19.25 0.92
C GLN A 108 -7.49 -17.97 0.39
N GLY A 109 -7.14 -17.96 -0.90
CA GLY A 109 -6.54 -16.78 -1.54
C GLY A 109 -7.44 -15.55 -1.40
N ALA A 110 -8.70 -15.63 -1.88
CA ALA A 110 -9.65 -14.52 -1.80
C ALA A 110 -9.99 -14.14 -0.34
N GLY A 111 -10.13 -15.15 0.53
CA GLY A 111 -10.50 -14.95 1.94
C GLY A 111 -9.42 -14.32 2.79
N PHE A 112 -8.14 -14.37 2.38
CA PHE A 112 -7.00 -13.81 3.10
C PHE A 112 -6.16 -12.85 2.25
N ALA A 113 -6.67 -12.42 1.09
CA ALA A 113 -5.99 -11.41 0.26
C ALA A 113 -5.63 -10.18 1.10
N LEU A 114 -4.34 -9.82 1.13
CA LEU A 114 -3.79 -8.74 1.97
C LEU A 114 -4.17 -8.85 3.46
N GLU A 115 -4.32 -10.07 3.97
CA GLU A 115 -4.75 -10.40 5.34
C GLU A 115 -6.19 -9.97 5.70
N GLU A 116 -6.76 -8.98 5.01
CA GLU A 116 -8.14 -8.51 5.17
C GLU A 116 -9.16 -9.45 4.50
N GLY A 117 -8.85 -9.87 3.28
CA GLY A 117 -9.70 -10.69 2.44
C GLY A 117 -10.99 -10.01 1.97
N VAL A 118 -11.76 -10.73 1.17
CA VAL A 118 -13.08 -10.29 0.69
C VAL A 118 -14.16 -10.48 1.77
N ASP A 119 -15.29 -9.75 1.63
CA ASP A 119 -16.40 -9.82 2.60
C ASP A 119 -17.38 -10.95 2.31
N ALA A 120 -17.41 -11.45 1.06
CA ALA A 120 -18.18 -12.62 0.69
C ALA A 120 -17.45 -13.47 -0.35
N LEU A 121 -17.59 -14.79 -0.26
CA LEU A 121 -17.24 -15.74 -1.31
C LEU A 121 -18.51 -16.21 -2.03
N VAL A 122 -18.51 -16.11 -3.36
CA VAL A 122 -19.61 -16.59 -4.21
C VAL A 122 -19.17 -17.90 -4.83
N ILE A 123 -19.88 -18.97 -4.50
CA ILE A 123 -19.53 -20.37 -4.84
C ILE A 123 -20.65 -21.09 -5.57
N SER A 124 -20.31 -22.17 -6.28
CA SER A 124 -21.27 -23.12 -6.82
C SER A 124 -21.81 -24.07 -5.72
N ALA A 125 -22.84 -24.82 -6.03
CA ALA A 125 -23.48 -25.82 -5.14
C ALA A 125 -22.63 -27.11 -4.98
N ASP A 126 -21.32 -27.00 -5.00
CA ASP A 126 -20.39 -28.11 -4.84
C ASP A 126 -19.94 -28.23 -3.38
N GLU A 127 -19.98 -29.45 -2.81
CA GLU A 127 -19.64 -29.70 -1.41
C GLU A 127 -18.20 -29.28 -1.10
N SER A 128 -17.25 -29.51 -2.00
CA SER A 128 -15.85 -29.13 -1.82
C SER A 128 -15.64 -27.60 -1.81
N MET A 129 -16.47 -26.87 -2.55
CA MET A 129 -16.47 -25.39 -2.54
C MET A 129 -17.04 -24.85 -1.22
N LEU A 130 -18.11 -25.48 -0.71
CA LEU A 130 -18.72 -25.10 0.56
C LEU A 130 -17.76 -25.36 1.73
N ASP A 131 -17.14 -26.55 1.78
CA ASP A 131 -16.15 -26.91 2.80
C ASP A 131 -14.97 -25.92 2.83
N ALA A 132 -14.44 -25.55 1.65
CA ALA A 132 -13.38 -24.60 1.54
C ALA A 132 -13.79 -23.20 2.05
N ALA A 133 -14.98 -22.72 1.67
CA ALA A 133 -15.49 -21.43 2.09
C ALA A 133 -15.79 -21.38 3.60
N GLN A 134 -16.35 -22.44 4.17
CA GLN A 134 -16.62 -22.56 5.61
C GLN A 134 -15.32 -22.60 6.41
N SER A 135 -14.31 -23.36 5.95
CA SER A 135 -12.98 -23.40 6.58
C SER A 135 -12.38 -21.99 6.67
N VAL A 136 -12.43 -21.22 5.59
CA VAL A 136 -11.94 -19.82 5.58
C VAL A 136 -12.76 -18.93 6.53
N LYS A 137 -14.11 -19.08 6.53
CA LYS A 137 -14.99 -18.31 7.43
C LYS A 137 -14.63 -18.54 8.91
N ILE A 138 -14.36 -19.79 9.30
CA ILE A 138 -13.95 -20.16 10.66
C ILE A 138 -12.59 -19.55 11.00
N GLN A 139 -11.57 -19.75 10.16
CA GLN A 139 -10.23 -19.22 10.39
C GLN A 139 -10.22 -17.70 10.54
N ARG A 140 -11.03 -16.97 9.76
CA ARG A 140 -11.18 -15.52 9.89
C ARG A 140 -11.89 -15.08 11.17
N MET A 141 -12.83 -15.89 11.68
CA MET A 141 -13.47 -15.61 12.98
C MET A 141 -12.47 -15.75 14.14
N GLU A 142 -11.61 -16.75 14.10
CA GLU A 142 -10.58 -16.99 15.12
C GLU A 142 -9.55 -15.84 15.12
N ARG A 143 -9.12 -15.35 13.93
CA ARG A 143 -8.16 -14.25 13.79
C ARG A 143 -8.69 -12.88 14.29
N LYS A 144 -10.01 -12.61 14.17
CA LYS A 144 -10.61 -11.35 14.63
C LYS A 144 -10.58 -11.15 16.16
N VAL A 145 -10.33 -12.20 16.92
CA VAL A 145 -10.29 -12.13 18.40
C VAL A 145 -8.96 -11.52 18.90
N GLU A 146 -7.91 -11.43 18.05
CA GLU A 146 -6.55 -11.03 18.46
C GLU A 146 -6.10 -9.64 18.00
N ALA A 147 -6.86 -8.88 17.23
CA ALA A 147 -6.38 -7.64 16.61
C ALA A 147 -6.84 -6.34 17.30
N PRO A 148 -5.93 -5.37 17.56
CA PRO A 148 -6.28 -4.03 18.05
C PRO A 148 -6.83 -3.11 16.96
N THR A 149 -7.71 -2.19 17.33
CA THR A 149 -8.47 -1.28 16.46
C THR A 149 -7.61 -0.14 15.88
N PRO A 150 -7.72 0.22 14.60
CA PRO A 150 -7.00 1.36 14.01
C PRO A 150 -7.70 2.70 14.30
N SER A 151 -6.93 3.73 14.58
CA SER A 151 -7.41 5.11 14.74
C SER A 151 -7.21 5.92 13.44
N ASP A 152 -8.32 6.43 12.91
CA ASP A 152 -8.34 7.41 11.82
C ASP A 152 -7.96 8.81 12.33
N GLN A 153 -6.90 9.40 11.80
CA GLN A 153 -6.75 10.85 11.69
C GLN A 153 -5.68 11.19 10.64
N ARG A 154 -6.08 11.85 9.54
CA ARG A 154 -5.15 12.55 8.64
C ARG A 154 -4.52 13.71 9.42
N SER A 155 -3.39 13.46 10.05
CA SER A 155 -2.57 14.50 10.67
C SER A 155 -1.76 15.19 9.57
N THR A 156 -1.81 16.50 9.52
CA THR A 156 -0.87 17.32 8.74
C THR A 156 0.55 17.25 9.33
N ARG A 157 0.77 16.45 10.35
CA ARG A 157 2.03 16.23 11.03
C ARG A 157 2.33 14.75 11.16
N LEU A 158 3.48 14.34 10.63
CA LEU A 158 3.99 12.98 10.76
C LEU A 158 4.75 12.81 12.09
N ASP A 159 4.58 11.66 12.73
CA ASP A 159 5.43 11.25 13.84
C ASP A 159 6.72 10.65 13.30
N LEU A 160 7.81 11.43 13.36
CA LEU A 160 9.11 11.01 12.84
C LEU A 160 9.79 10.06 13.84
N SER A 161 10.37 9.02 13.31
CA SER A 161 11.18 8.04 14.03
C SER A 161 12.66 8.41 13.97
N VAL A 162 13.44 7.92 14.95
CA VAL A 162 14.89 8.00 14.94
C VAL A 162 15.46 6.64 14.54
N LEU A 163 16.24 6.63 13.47
CA LEU A 163 16.97 5.47 12.96
C LEU A 163 18.44 5.63 13.33
N GLU A 164 19.03 4.64 13.96
CA GLU A 164 20.48 4.59 14.21
C GLU A 164 21.17 3.93 13.01
N VAL A 165 22.17 4.58 12.46
CA VAL A 165 22.98 4.05 11.36
C VAL A 165 23.82 2.87 11.86
N GLU A 166 23.52 1.68 11.36
CA GLU A 166 24.28 0.46 11.66
C GLU A 166 25.48 0.29 10.72
N LYS A 167 25.33 0.68 9.46
CA LYS A 167 26.37 0.48 8.46
C LYS A 167 26.22 1.41 7.27
N VAL A 168 27.35 1.85 6.74
CA VAL A 168 27.48 2.54 5.44
C VAL A 168 28.45 1.74 4.59
N GLN A 169 28.03 1.37 3.37
CA GLN A 169 28.79 0.49 2.46
C GLN A 169 28.76 1.00 1.03
N GLU A 170 29.82 0.76 0.29
CA GLU A 170 29.81 0.92 -1.16
C GLU A 170 28.81 -0.05 -1.80
N ALA A 171 28.02 0.46 -2.77
CA ALA A 171 26.99 -0.29 -3.46
C ALA A 171 27.16 -0.32 -4.99
N GLY A 172 28.36 0.01 -5.47
CA GLY A 172 28.67 0.03 -6.90
C GLY A 172 28.10 1.26 -7.62
N VAL A 173 27.82 1.12 -8.89
CA VAL A 173 27.25 2.17 -9.75
C VAL A 173 25.80 1.83 -10.05
N GLY A 174 24.90 2.78 -9.87
CA GLY A 174 23.47 2.62 -10.11
C GLY A 174 22.84 3.88 -10.70
N ASP A 175 21.60 3.74 -11.13
CA ASP A 175 20.81 4.88 -11.63
C ASP A 175 20.32 5.70 -10.44
N ARG A 176 20.83 6.92 -10.34
CA ARG A 176 20.45 7.88 -9.32
C ARG A 176 19.33 8.78 -9.82
N TYR A 177 18.28 8.90 -9.01
CA TYR A 177 17.12 9.74 -9.25
C TYR A 177 17.24 11.06 -8.47
N CYS A 178 17.25 12.19 -9.19
CA CYS A 178 17.01 13.52 -8.62
C CYS A 178 15.62 13.97 -8.95
N LEU A 179 14.90 14.41 -7.93
CA LEU A 179 13.56 14.96 -8.03
C LEU A 179 13.63 16.49 -8.01
N ASP A 180 13.15 17.15 -9.06
CA ASP A 180 13.04 18.59 -9.15
C ASP A 180 11.57 19.02 -9.04
N PHE A 181 11.26 19.88 -8.08
CA PHE A 181 9.90 20.29 -7.73
C PHE A 181 9.55 21.68 -8.24
N LEU A 182 8.26 21.98 -8.37
CA LEU A 182 7.75 23.29 -8.79
C LEU A 182 7.82 24.34 -7.66
N THR A 183 8.04 23.91 -6.43
CA THR A 183 8.15 24.79 -5.25
C THR A 183 9.53 24.67 -4.60
N LEU A 184 9.92 25.73 -3.90
CA LEU A 184 11.17 25.72 -3.13
C LEU A 184 10.95 25.04 -1.77
N PHE A 185 11.94 24.26 -1.35
CA PHE A 185 12.06 23.73 0.00
C PHE A 185 12.68 24.74 0.94
N GLU A 186 12.33 24.66 2.20
CA GLU A 186 12.99 25.37 3.28
C GLU A 186 14.17 24.56 3.84
N PRO A 187 15.15 25.21 4.51
CA PRO A 187 16.16 24.47 5.26
C PRO A 187 15.53 23.54 6.31
N GLY A 188 16.01 22.30 6.40
CA GLY A 188 15.42 21.28 7.27
C GLY A 188 14.20 20.57 6.69
N GLU A 189 13.86 20.82 5.42
CA GLU A 189 12.78 20.17 4.71
C GLU A 189 13.32 19.18 3.67
N GLY A 190 12.65 18.07 3.50
CA GLY A 190 13.03 17.03 2.54
C GLY A 190 11.90 16.08 2.23
N VAL A 191 12.19 14.92 1.62
CA VAL A 191 11.23 13.87 1.31
C VAL A 191 11.60 12.56 2.02
N LEU A 192 10.60 11.73 2.27
CA LEU A 192 10.78 10.43 2.92
C LEU A 192 10.94 9.34 1.86
N VAL A 193 12.10 8.66 1.88
CA VAL A 193 12.46 7.62 0.92
C VAL A 193 13.16 6.44 1.60
N GLY A 194 12.99 5.21 1.05
CA GLY A 194 13.61 4.01 1.60
C GLY A 194 13.44 2.80 0.68
N SER A 195 14.24 1.76 0.89
CA SER A 195 14.09 0.50 0.15
C SER A 195 12.96 -0.37 0.70
N SER A 196 12.40 -0.01 1.85
CA SER A 196 11.17 -0.59 2.40
C SER A 196 10.09 0.47 2.48
N ALA A 197 8.86 0.13 2.06
CA ALA A 197 7.71 1.02 2.14
C ALA A 197 7.27 1.33 3.58
N SER A 198 7.64 0.49 4.54
CA SER A 198 7.32 0.64 5.97
C SER A 198 8.37 1.39 6.77
N SER A 199 9.58 1.65 6.21
CA SER A 199 10.65 2.36 6.89
C SER A 199 11.41 3.27 5.92
N LEU A 200 11.22 4.57 6.09
CA LEU A 200 11.72 5.60 5.19
C LEU A 200 12.67 6.55 5.94
N TYR A 201 13.68 7.06 5.24
CA TYR A 201 14.65 8.04 5.71
C TYR A 201 14.27 9.44 5.25
N LEU A 202 14.43 10.45 6.09
CA LEU A 202 14.21 11.84 5.70
C LEU A 202 15.44 12.39 4.98
N VAL A 203 15.35 12.47 3.65
CA VAL A 203 16.39 12.98 2.77
C VAL A 203 16.22 14.48 2.58
N HIS A 204 17.24 15.24 2.97
CA HIS A 204 17.25 16.69 2.91
C HIS A 204 17.28 17.23 1.48
N SER A 205 16.57 18.32 1.22
CA SER A 205 16.66 19.07 -0.04
C SER A 205 18.03 19.76 -0.23
N GLU A 206 18.41 20.07 -1.47
CA GLU A 206 19.69 20.76 -1.77
C GLU A 206 19.63 22.28 -1.45
N THR A 207 19.09 22.64 -0.26
CA THR A 207 18.95 24.03 0.21
C THR A 207 20.23 24.59 0.85
N ILE A 208 21.16 23.72 1.30
CA ILE A 208 22.35 24.13 2.05
C ILE A 208 23.43 24.66 1.08
N PRO A 209 23.95 25.87 1.27
CA PRO A 209 25.05 26.41 0.47
C PRO A 209 26.29 25.52 0.55
N SER A 210 27.02 25.42 -0.56
CA SER A 210 28.35 24.85 -0.60
C SER A 210 29.28 25.75 -1.45
N THR A 211 30.58 25.61 -1.23
CA THR A 211 31.58 26.42 -1.97
C THR A 211 31.68 26.00 -3.45
N PHE A 212 31.35 24.73 -3.76
CA PHE A 212 31.58 24.12 -5.08
C PHE A 212 30.35 24.03 -5.95
N VAL A 213 29.16 24.05 -5.36
CA VAL A 213 27.90 23.86 -6.08
C VAL A 213 26.86 24.86 -5.58
N PRO A 214 26.16 25.58 -6.48
CA PRO A 214 25.07 26.47 -6.07
C PRO A 214 23.95 25.67 -5.44
N THR A 215 23.22 26.29 -4.52
CA THR A 215 22.02 25.71 -3.91
C THR A 215 20.95 25.41 -4.97
N ARG A 216 20.23 24.32 -4.77
CA ARG A 216 19.09 23.95 -5.60
C ARG A 216 17.89 23.67 -4.68
N PRO A 217 17.28 24.71 -4.12
CA PRO A 217 16.24 24.54 -3.11
C PRO A 217 14.94 23.89 -3.64
N PHE A 218 14.90 23.58 -4.90
CA PHE A 218 13.84 22.83 -5.55
C PHE A 218 14.17 21.34 -5.77
N ARG A 219 15.34 20.86 -5.31
CA ARG A 219 15.87 19.52 -5.63
C ARG A 219 16.05 18.66 -4.39
N VAL A 220 15.70 17.37 -4.54
CA VAL A 220 16.09 16.28 -3.64
C VAL A 220 16.79 15.18 -4.44
N ASN A 221 17.98 14.75 -4.00
CA ASN A 221 18.66 13.57 -4.54
C ASN A 221 18.11 12.33 -3.78
N ALA A 222 17.17 11.61 -4.41
CA ALA A 222 16.24 10.74 -3.71
C ALA A 222 16.60 9.25 -3.74
N GLY A 223 17.69 8.85 -4.42
CA GLY A 223 18.18 7.47 -4.37
C GLY A 223 18.05 6.67 -5.67
N ALA A 224 17.79 5.38 -5.55
CA ALA A 224 17.78 4.39 -6.64
C ALA A 224 16.36 4.12 -7.19
N PRO A 225 16.19 3.49 -8.36
CA PRO A 225 14.88 3.29 -9.00
C PRO A 225 13.88 2.48 -8.17
N HIS A 226 14.33 1.50 -7.39
CA HIS A 226 13.50 0.65 -6.52
C HIS A 226 13.12 1.31 -5.19
N THR A 227 13.64 2.49 -4.89
CA THR A 227 13.37 3.19 -3.64
C THR A 227 11.92 3.67 -3.63
N TYR A 228 11.21 3.44 -2.55
CA TYR A 228 9.90 4.02 -2.29
C TYR A 228 10.01 5.48 -1.88
N VAL A 229 9.02 6.27 -2.25
CA VAL A 229 8.81 7.64 -1.78
C VAL A 229 7.38 7.81 -1.25
N LEU A 230 7.22 8.59 -0.18
CA LEU A 230 5.91 8.88 0.40
C LEU A 230 5.21 9.99 -0.39
N MET A 231 3.98 9.72 -0.85
CA MET A 231 3.13 10.66 -1.58
C MET A 231 2.28 11.50 -0.62
N GLU A 232 1.73 12.60 -1.12
CA GLU A 232 0.89 13.52 -0.31
C GLU A 232 -0.37 12.86 0.22
N ASP A 233 -0.96 11.93 -0.53
CA ASP A 233 -2.16 11.18 -0.15
C ASP A 233 -1.89 10.03 0.85
N GLY A 234 -0.63 9.87 1.27
CA GLY A 234 -0.19 8.82 2.19
C GLY A 234 0.13 7.48 1.51
N THR A 235 0.02 7.38 0.19
CA THR A 235 0.49 6.21 -0.58
C THR A 235 2.01 6.24 -0.76
N THR A 236 2.58 5.17 -1.34
CA THR A 236 3.98 5.16 -1.79
C THR A 236 4.06 4.77 -3.26
N LYS A 237 5.05 5.36 -3.97
CA LYS A 237 5.44 4.94 -5.32
C LYS A 237 6.91 4.54 -5.32
N TYR A 238 7.31 3.66 -6.24
CA TYR A 238 8.72 3.51 -6.57
C TYR A 238 9.23 4.77 -7.28
N MET A 239 10.53 5.10 -7.09
CA MET A 239 11.15 6.20 -7.83
C MET A 239 10.98 6.05 -9.34
N ALA A 240 11.02 4.81 -9.85
CA ALA A 240 10.88 4.52 -11.28
C ALA A 240 9.46 4.78 -11.83
N GLU A 241 8.46 4.89 -10.97
CA GLU A 241 7.06 5.14 -11.34
C GLU A 241 6.68 6.61 -11.31
N LEU A 242 7.59 7.48 -10.82
CA LEU A 242 7.31 8.90 -10.68
C LEU A 242 7.24 9.61 -12.03
N GLU A 243 6.21 10.42 -12.20
CA GLU A 243 5.99 11.24 -13.37
C GLU A 243 5.85 12.73 -12.98
N SER A 244 6.09 13.62 -13.95
CA SER A 244 5.83 15.06 -13.76
C SER A 244 4.35 15.31 -13.46
N GLY A 245 4.08 16.05 -12.41
CA GLY A 245 2.72 16.30 -11.91
C GLY A 245 2.36 15.48 -10.67
N ASP A 246 3.10 14.43 -10.34
CA ASP A 246 2.93 13.70 -9.07
C ASP A 246 3.11 14.63 -7.87
N VAL A 247 2.33 14.41 -6.82
CA VAL A 247 2.42 15.20 -5.58
C VAL A 247 3.04 14.36 -4.48
N LEU A 248 4.25 14.71 -4.07
CA LEU A 248 4.99 14.07 -3.00
C LEU A 248 4.78 14.79 -1.68
N LEU A 249 5.08 14.12 -0.57
CA LEU A 249 5.03 14.73 0.75
C LEU A 249 6.41 15.31 1.12
N ALA A 250 6.49 16.63 1.20
CA ALA A 250 7.63 17.32 1.80
C ALA A 250 7.45 17.38 3.32
N VAL A 251 8.50 17.04 4.07
CA VAL A 251 8.44 16.89 5.53
C VAL A 251 9.56 17.70 6.18
N LYS A 252 9.22 18.45 7.23
CA LYS A 252 10.17 19.19 8.09
C LYS A 252 10.67 18.33 9.25
N THR A 253 11.75 18.77 9.87
CA THR A 253 12.36 18.11 11.04
C THR A 253 11.41 17.92 12.22
N ASN A 254 10.39 18.79 12.35
CA ASN A 254 9.38 18.71 13.39
C ASN A 254 8.17 17.81 13.01
N GLY A 255 8.19 17.21 11.82
CA GLY A 255 7.11 16.38 11.29
C GLY A 255 6.02 17.13 10.51
N ASP A 256 6.04 18.49 10.50
CA ASP A 256 5.10 19.24 9.66
C ASP A 256 5.30 18.86 8.19
N ALA A 257 4.20 18.62 7.48
CA ALA A 257 4.23 18.10 6.13
C ALA A 257 3.28 18.86 5.19
N ARG A 258 3.68 18.94 3.91
CA ARG A 258 2.91 19.57 2.84
C ARG A 258 3.09 18.86 1.50
N GLY A 259 2.10 18.94 0.62
CA GLY A 259 2.22 18.46 -0.75
C GLY A 259 3.14 19.34 -1.60
N VAL A 260 4.01 18.71 -2.40
CA VAL A 260 4.91 19.37 -3.35
C VAL A 260 4.84 18.69 -4.71
N VAL A 261 4.58 19.45 -5.77
CA VAL A 261 4.41 18.92 -7.12
C VAL A 261 5.77 18.66 -7.77
N LEU A 262 5.96 17.44 -8.26
CA LEU A 262 7.13 17.02 -9.02
C LEU A 262 7.12 17.66 -10.41
N GLY A 263 8.17 18.40 -10.75
CA GLY A 263 8.34 19.04 -12.06
C GLY A 263 9.06 18.13 -13.06
N ARG A 264 10.08 17.41 -12.61
CA ARG A 264 10.81 16.43 -13.43
C ARG A 264 11.61 15.46 -12.57
N VAL A 265 11.91 14.30 -13.14
CA VAL A 265 12.88 13.33 -12.64
C VAL A 265 14.14 13.38 -13.52
N LYS A 266 15.31 13.52 -12.89
CA LYS A 266 16.59 13.46 -13.58
C LYS A 266 17.34 12.19 -13.18
N ILE A 267 17.63 11.33 -14.15
CA ILE A 267 18.25 10.01 -13.95
C ILE A 267 19.67 10.05 -14.49
N GLU A 268 20.66 9.63 -13.69
CA GLU A 268 22.06 9.55 -14.07
C GLU A 268 22.76 8.41 -13.34
N GLN A 269 23.67 7.71 -14.03
CA GLN A 269 24.52 6.72 -13.37
C GLN A 269 25.53 7.36 -12.44
N ARG A 270 25.57 6.92 -11.20
CA ARG A 270 26.45 7.46 -10.14
C ARG A 270 26.94 6.35 -9.21
N PRO A 271 28.11 6.54 -8.55
CA PRO A 271 28.49 5.70 -7.42
C PRO A 271 27.46 5.81 -6.31
N MET A 272 27.09 4.67 -5.71
CA MET A 272 26.07 4.59 -4.69
C MET A 272 26.62 4.05 -3.38
N LEU A 273 26.04 4.51 -2.27
CA LEU A 273 26.23 3.93 -0.93
C LEU A 273 24.94 3.28 -0.48
N LYS A 274 25.04 2.11 0.19
CA LYS A 274 23.96 1.52 0.96
C LYS A 274 24.11 1.94 2.40
N ILE A 275 23.09 2.61 2.92
CA ILE A 275 22.97 3.02 4.33
C ILE A 275 21.98 2.08 4.98
N THR A 276 22.39 1.39 6.02
CA THR A 276 21.54 0.50 6.82
C THR A 276 21.31 1.12 8.18
N GLY A 277 20.06 1.16 8.62
CA GLY A 277 19.66 1.73 9.90
C GLY A 277 18.70 0.82 10.66
N ILE A 278 18.56 1.08 11.95
CA ILE A 278 17.69 0.33 12.85
C ILE A 278 16.94 1.30 13.78
N ASN A 279 15.67 1.05 14.02
CA ASN A 279 14.93 1.73 15.07
C ASN A 279 15.07 0.97 16.40
N ARG A 280 15.91 1.47 17.32
CA ARG A 280 16.15 0.85 18.62
C ARG A 280 15.03 1.04 19.65
N ARG A 281 14.03 1.87 19.35
CA ARG A 281 12.85 2.01 20.23
C ARG A 281 11.90 0.83 20.13
N LYS A 282 11.96 0.06 19.03
CA LYS A 282 11.25 -1.22 18.92
C LYS A 282 12.01 -2.29 19.71
N THR A 283 11.33 -3.05 20.54
CA THR A 283 11.90 -4.15 21.34
C THR A 283 12.63 -5.14 20.44
N HIS A 284 13.75 -5.71 20.94
CA HIS A 284 14.70 -6.57 20.21
C HIS A 284 14.13 -7.71 19.36
N GLN A 285 12.86 -8.08 19.53
CA GLN A 285 12.19 -9.12 18.71
C GLN A 285 11.58 -8.57 17.41
N ASN A 286 11.40 -7.24 17.27
CA ASN A 286 10.79 -6.58 16.11
C ASN A 286 11.64 -5.42 15.55
N ALA A 287 12.93 -5.35 15.89
CA ALA A 287 13.83 -4.35 15.33
C ALA A 287 14.18 -4.72 13.88
N ASN A 288 13.43 -4.17 12.91
CA ASN A 288 13.69 -4.38 11.49
C ASN A 288 14.86 -3.51 11.03
N LEU A 289 15.85 -4.12 10.40
CA LEU A 289 16.87 -3.41 9.65
C LEU A 289 16.20 -2.81 8.40
N SER A 290 16.35 -1.50 8.22
CA SER A 290 15.95 -0.80 7.00
C SER A 290 17.19 -0.32 6.24
N HIS A 291 17.05 -0.05 4.96
CA HIS A 291 18.15 0.51 4.18
C HIS A 291 17.67 1.44 3.08
N VAL A 292 18.59 2.26 2.59
CA VAL A 292 18.40 3.15 1.45
C VAL A 292 19.68 3.23 0.63
N PHE A 293 19.54 3.33 -0.68
CA PHE A 293 20.65 3.55 -1.60
C PHE A 293 20.68 5.00 -2.04
N MET A 294 21.82 5.68 -1.81
CA MET A 294 21.98 7.10 -2.11
C MET A 294 23.24 7.32 -2.93
N GLN A 295 23.26 8.36 -3.77
CA GLN A 295 24.47 8.76 -4.50
C GLN A 295 25.59 9.14 -3.53
N GLN A 296 26.78 8.61 -3.70
CA GLN A 296 27.99 9.02 -2.97
C GLN A 296 28.40 10.44 -3.38
N ALA A 297 27.85 11.44 -2.70
CA ALA A 297 28.17 12.86 -2.92
C ALA A 297 27.88 13.70 -1.66
N GLU A 298 28.67 14.74 -1.44
CA GLU A 298 28.60 15.60 -0.27
C GLU A 298 27.31 16.42 -0.19
N THR A 299 26.67 16.64 -1.34
CA THR A 299 25.39 17.37 -1.42
C THR A 299 24.19 16.51 -1.03
N VAL A 300 24.35 15.19 -0.97
CA VAL A 300 23.31 14.27 -0.52
C VAL A 300 23.37 14.18 1.00
N ARG A 301 22.28 14.51 1.65
CA ARG A 301 22.24 14.61 3.11
C ARG A 301 21.00 13.94 3.69
N LEU A 302 21.19 13.31 4.86
CA LEU A 302 20.10 12.94 5.75
C LEU A 302 19.95 14.00 6.84
N ILE A 303 18.80 13.99 7.50
CA ILE A 303 18.55 14.89 8.63
C ILE A 303 18.80 14.09 9.93
N THR A 304 19.63 14.62 10.83
CA THR A 304 19.91 14.01 12.12
C THR A 304 18.76 14.20 13.12
N SER A 305 18.75 13.41 14.19
CA SER A 305 17.80 13.58 15.30
C SER A 305 17.87 14.95 15.98
N GLU A 306 19.00 15.68 15.81
CA GLU A 306 19.18 17.05 16.30
C GLU A 306 18.74 18.11 15.27
N SER A 307 18.04 17.70 14.21
CA SER A 307 17.55 18.57 13.13
C SER A 307 18.66 19.21 12.27
N ALA A 308 19.88 18.68 12.32
CA ALA A 308 20.99 19.08 11.46
C ALA A 308 21.04 18.20 10.21
N ALA A 309 21.54 18.73 9.09
CA ALA A 309 21.77 17.94 7.90
C ALA A 309 23.20 17.40 7.89
N ILE A 310 23.35 16.08 7.72
CA ILE A 310 24.64 15.39 7.63
C ILE A 310 24.82 14.81 6.23
N SER A 311 26.01 15.02 5.62
CA SER A 311 26.35 14.40 4.34
C SER A 311 26.45 12.89 4.50
N ILE A 312 25.93 12.14 3.51
CA ILE A 312 26.05 10.67 3.51
C ILE A 312 27.51 10.21 3.41
N THR A 313 28.42 11.05 2.91
CA THR A 313 29.86 10.75 2.87
C THR A 313 30.54 10.93 4.22
N GLU A 314 29.88 11.58 5.18
CA GLU A 314 30.33 11.78 6.56
C GLU A 314 29.63 10.88 7.57
N LEU A 315 28.57 10.18 7.15
CA LEU A 315 27.81 9.29 8.01
C LEU A 315 28.68 8.15 8.55
N LYS A 316 28.49 7.84 9.83
CA LYS A 316 29.18 6.78 10.56
C LYS A 316 28.18 5.90 11.31
N GLN A 317 28.62 4.70 11.64
CA GLN A 317 27.89 3.85 12.57
C GLN A 317 27.64 4.56 13.90
N GLY A 318 26.40 4.48 14.39
CA GLY A 318 25.94 5.14 15.60
C GLY A 318 25.32 6.53 15.39
N ASP A 319 25.44 7.13 14.20
CA ASP A 319 24.75 8.38 13.90
C ASP A 319 23.24 8.18 13.95
N LEU A 320 22.51 9.17 14.49
CA LEU A 320 21.08 9.14 14.63
C LEU A 320 20.43 10.03 13.57
N VAL A 321 19.63 9.45 12.68
CA VAL A 321 18.96 10.16 11.59
C VAL A 321 17.45 10.07 11.73
N LEU A 322 16.74 11.09 11.22
CA LEU A 322 15.29 11.10 11.16
C LEU A 322 14.79 10.21 10.02
N GLY A 323 13.72 9.52 10.30
CA GLY A 323 12.96 8.74 9.34
C GLY A 323 11.49 8.68 9.73
N TRP A 324 10.77 7.81 9.06
CA TRP A 324 9.38 7.52 9.35
C TRP A 324 9.17 6.03 9.25
N GLU A 325 8.38 5.49 10.15
CA GLU A 325 7.97 4.10 10.14
C GLU A 325 6.45 4.01 10.06
N GLY A 326 5.98 3.40 9.00
CA GLY A 326 4.59 3.00 8.85
C GLY A 326 4.32 1.73 9.67
N HIS A 327 3.13 1.63 10.22
CA HIS A 327 2.70 0.43 10.95
C HIS A 327 2.22 -0.67 10.00
N ASP A 328 1.92 -0.31 8.76
CA ASP A 328 1.27 -1.18 7.80
C ASP A 328 2.19 -1.54 6.64
N ALA A 329 2.12 -2.79 6.19
CA ALA A 329 2.63 -3.19 4.89
C ALA A 329 1.90 -2.41 3.78
N ARG A 330 2.46 -2.41 2.56
CA ARG A 330 1.86 -1.69 1.44
C ARG A 330 1.69 -2.60 0.23
N HIS A 331 0.56 -2.46 -0.44
CA HIS A 331 0.30 -3.11 -1.72
C HIS A 331 -0.07 -2.04 -2.75
N VAL A 332 0.65 -2.01 -3.89
CA VAL A 332 0.49 -1.00 -4.94
C VAL A 332 0.49 0.43 -4.34
N GLY A 333 1.44 0.69 -3.41
CA GLY A 333 1.59 1.98 -2.72
C GLY A 333 0.59 2.27 -1.60
N LEU A 334 -0.50 1.49 -1.47
CA LEU A 334 -1.52 1.68 -0.44
C LEU A 334 -1.16 0.93 0.84
N PRO A 335 -1.42 1.50 2.03
CA PRO A 335 -1.21 0.82 3.29
C PRO A 335 -2.21 -0.34 3.44
N VAL A 336 -1.72 -1.49 3.89
CA VAL A 336 -2.52 -2.70 4.15
C VAL A 336 -2.08 -3.31 5.48
N ASP A 337 -3.02 -3.99 6.17
CA ASP A 337 -2.67 -4.78 7.35
C ASP A 337 -2.02 -6.08 6.87
N GLY A 338 -0.73 -6.26 7.16
CA GLY A 338 0.01 -7.44 6.75
C GLY A 338 1.50 -7.35 7.05
N GLY A 339 2.15 -8.51 7.19
CA GLY A 339 3.57 -8.62 7.45
C GLY A 339 4.38 -8.78 6.15
N ILE A 340 4.96 -7.70 5.64
CA ILE A 340 5.95 -7.76 4.55
C ILE A 340 7.34 -7.53 5.15
N GLU A 341 8.29 -8.42 4.86
CA GLU A 341 9.70 -8.24 5.20
C GLU A 341 10.49 -7.97 3.91
N GLU A 342 11.08 -6.77 3.80
CA GLU A 342 11.94 -6.35 2.69
C GLU A 342 13.40 -6.31 3.19
N ARG A 343 14.31 -7.03 2.53
CA ARG A 343 15.72 -7.19 2.95
C ARG A 343 16.69 -6.62 1.93
#